data_57940d450b39e863b4bb621103a426ba
#
_entry.id   57940d450b39e863b4bb621103a426ba
#
_cell.length_a   1.000
_cell.length_b   1.000
_cell.length_c   1.000
_cell.angle_alpha   90.00
_cell.angle_beta   90.00
_cell.angle_gamma   90.00
#
_symmetry.space_group_name_H-M   'P 1'
#
loop_
_entity.id
_entity.type
_entity.pdbx_description
1 polymer ?
#
loop_
_entity_poly.entity_id
_entity_poly.type
_entity_poly.pdbx_seq_one_letter_code
_entity_poly.pdbx_strand_id
1 'polypeptide(L)'
;MSANRNLSLVEILEKILNYTSIDDRVRAKLRPGLSRQEIQAKVCHFNFPFSLPQEVEELYQWHDGFDLDDYDCQLFHYHTFLTLDEALETWKDFQDDGFIQKDLLPLFTFEGEWYCIQVEKTKQESGQIWFVYHDDGIVYDSLKAMLFSILECYEVGAYQPILKNGRVYTEVDREKVAEVKLKYNRVRQQTLNQYEKHFSGDFYDHP
;
A
#
# COMPACT_ATOMS: atom_id res chain seq x y z
N MET A 1 18.34 5.11 -15.47
CA MET A 1 17.37 5.28 -14.40
C MET A 1 16.05 5.86 -14.91
N SER A 2 15.33 5.27 -15.85
CA SER A 2 14.06 5.85 -16.34
C SER A 2 13.12 4.87 -17.04
N ALA A 3 13.36 3.57 -16.98
CA ALA A 3 12.55 2.60 -17.72
C ALA A 3 11.19 2.29 -17.06
N ASN A 4 11.03 2.52 -15.74
CA ASN A 4 9.85 2.07 -15.00
C ASN A 4 8.66 3.05 -14.95
N ARG A 5 8.82 4.30 -15.38
CA ARG A 5 7.75 5.33 -15.24
C ARG A 5 6.49 5.09 -16.08
N ASN A 6 6.54 4.18 -17.06
CA ASN A 6 5.42 3.91 -17.96
C ASN A 6 4.67 2.59 -17.69
N LEU A 7 4.99 1.88 -16.61
CA LEU A 7 4.29 0.64 -16.28
C LEU A 7 2.85 0.93 -15.83
N SER A 8 1.90 0.09 -16.23
CA SER A 8 0.55 0.04 -15.66
C SER A 8 0.59 -0.47 -14.21
N LEU A 9 -0.49 -0.25 -13.45
CA LEU A 9 -0.63 -0.77 -12.09
C LEU A 9 -0.43 -2.29 -12.05
N VAL A 10 -1.07 -3.01 -12.97
CA VAL A 10 -0.99 -4.47 -13.08
C VAL A 10 0.43 -4.94 -13.37
N GLU A 11 1.16 -4.28 -14.27
CA GLU A 11 2.56 -4.64 -14.56
C GLU A 11 3.47 -4.46 -13.33
N ILE A 12 3.22 -3.45 -12.49
CA ILE A 12 3.96 -3.25 -11.24
C ILE A 12 3.66 -4.37 -10.25
N LEU A 13 2.36 -4.69 -10.07
CA LEU A 13 1.90 -5.76 -9.19
C LEU A 13 2.47 -7.13 -9.58
N GLU A 14 2.46 -7.46 -10.87
CA GLU A 14 3.06 -8.70 -11.37
C GLU A 14 4.57 -8.77 -11.11
N LYS A 15 5.28 -7.67 -11.25
CA LYS A 15 6.70 -7.62 -10.93
C LYS A 15 6.95 -7.82 -9.42
N ILE A 16 6.17 -7.17 -8.55
CA ILE A 16 6.25 -7.38 -7.09
C ILE A 16 5.98 -8.84 -6.76
N LEU A 17 4.91 -9.41 -7.31
CA LEU A 17 4.52 -10.80 -7.10
C LEU A 17 5.63 -11.78 -7.53
N ASN A 18 6.38 -11.48 -8.60
CA ASN A 18 7.51 -12.31 -9.01
C ASN A 18 8.65 -12.30 -7.99
N TYR A 19 8.87 -11.20 -7.25
CA TYR A 19 9.86 -11.16 -6.16
C TYR A 19 9.39 -11.94 -4.93
N THR A 20 8.10 -11.90 -4.59
CA THR A 20 7.56 -12.51 -3.37
C THR A 20 7.19 -13.99 -3.55
N SER A 21 6.95 -14.43 -4.79
CA SER A 21 6.58 -15.82 -5.12
C SER A 21 7.82 -16.73 -5.27
N ILE A 22 8.65 -16.84 -4.21
CA ILE A 22 9.84 -17.71 -4.25
C ILE A 22 9.46 -19.19 -4.43
N ASP A 23 8.26 -19.60 -4.00
CA ASP A 23 7.80 -21.00 -4.00
C ASP A 23 6.37 -21.18 -4.58
N ASP A 24 5.93 -20.27 -5.42
CA ASP A 24 4.59 -20.24 -6.04
C ASP A 24 3.38 -20.23 -5.07
N ARG A 25 3.58 -20.41 -3.76
CA ARG A 25 2.48 -20.46 -2.78
C ARG A 25 1.72 -19.13 -2.70
N VAL A 26 2.43 -18.00 -2.74
CA VAL A 26 1.81 -16.66 -2.69
C VAL A 26 0.88 -16.49 -3.89
N ARG A 27 1.37 -16.83 -5.09
CA ARG A 27 0.57 -16.73 -6.32
C ARG A 27 -0.63 -17.67 -6.30
N ALA A 28 -0.47 -18.90 -5.81
CA ALA A 28 -1.53 -19.90 -5.76
C ALA A 28 -2.67 -19.55 -4.79
N LYS A 29 -2.41 -18.68 -3.81
CA LYS A 29 -3.38 -18.27 -2.80
C LYS A 29 -4.05 -16.92 -3.09
N LEU A 30 -3.60 -16.19 -4.11
CA LEU A 30 -4.31 -15.00 -4.59
C LEU A 30 -5.65 -15.42 -5.17
N ARG A 31 -6.73 -14.77 -4.72
CA ARG A 31 -8.07 -14.99 -5.24
C ARG A 31 -8.19 -14.43 -6.66
N PRO A 32 -9.02 -15.04 -7.53
CA PRO A 32 -9.28 -14.48 -8.86
C PRO A 32 -9.75 -13.04 -8.78
N GLY A 33 -9.36 -12.21 -9.76
CA GLY A 33 -9.82 -10.83 -9.84
C GLY A 33 -11.33 -10.73 -10.08
N LEU A 34 -11.91 -9.64 -9.59
CA LEU A 34 -13.34 -9.35 -9.68
C LEU A 34 -13.68 -8.65 -10.99
N SER A 35 -14.84 -8.94 -11.54
CA SER A 35 -15.44 -8.11 -12.58
C SER A 35 -15.91 -6.76 -12.00
N ARG A 36 -16.07 -5.74 -12.85
CA ARG A 36 -16.64 -4.45 -12.43
C ARG A 36 -18.03 -4.59 -11.79
N GLN A 37 -18.82 -5.54 -12.25
CA GLN A 37 -20.16 -5.79 -11.71
C GLN A 37 -20.08 -6.36 -10.30
N GLU A 38 -19.16 -7.28 -10.03
CA GLU A 38 -18.92 -7.84 -8.69
C GLU A 38 -18.40 -6.77 -7.73
N ILE A 39 -17.45 -5.93 -8.16
CA ILE A 39 -16.96 -4.80 -7.35
C ILE A 39 -18.13 -3.88 -6.98
N GLN A 40 -18.95 -3.49 -7.95
CA GLN A 40 -20.10 -2.62 -7.70
C GLN A 40 -21.13 -3.27 -6.78
N ALA A 41 -21.38 -4.57 -6.92
CA ALA A 41 -22.30 -5.32 -6.06
C ALA A 41 -21.83 -5.33 -4.61
N LYS A 42 -20.52 -5.56 -4.36
CA LYS A 42 -19.92 -5.53 -3.02
C LYS A 42 -20.00 -4.13 -2.39
N VAL A 43 -19.62 -3.09 -3.12
CA VAL A 43 -19.73 -1.68 -2.68
C VAL A 43 -21.16 -1.33 -2.28
N CYS A 44 -22.16 -1.75 -3.07
CA CYS A 44 -23.58 -1.55 -2.76
C CYS A 44 -24.03 -2.37 -1.54
N HIS A 45 -23.58 -3.62 -1.40
CA HIS A 45 -23.92 -4.49 -0.28
C HIS A 45 -23.52 -3.89 1.07
N PHE A 46 -22.31 -3.33 1.15
CA PHE A 46 -21.81 -2.67 2.35
C PHE A 46 -22.34 -1.24 2.55
N ASN A 47 -23.16 -0.73 1.63
CA ASN A 47 -23.61 0.68 1.63
C ASN A 47 -22.43 1.67 1.74
N PHE A 48 -21.31 1.35 1.08
CA PHE A 48 -20.13 2.20 1.09
C PHE A 48 -20.43 3.55 0.44
N PRO A 49 -20.27 4.69 1.16
CA PRO A 49 -20.81 5.98 0.71
C PRO A 49 -19.89 6.74 -0.26
N PHE A 50 -18.77 6.14 -0.64
CA PHE A 50 -17.75 6.74 -1.50
C PHE A 50 -17.64 6.00 -2.83
N SER A 51 -16.96 6.62 -3.80
CA SER A 51 -16.57 5.97 -5.05
C SER A 51 -15.17 5.39 -4.91
N LEU A 52 -14.97 4.15 -5.38
CA LEU A 52 -13.62 3.60 -5.45
C LEU A 52 -12.80 4.35 -6.51
N PRO A 53 -11.56 4.78 -6.20
CA PRO A 53 -10.62 5.28 -7.20
C PRO A 53 -10.37 4.25 -8.30
N GLN A 54 -10.03 4.71 -9.50
CA GLN A 54 -9.75 3.82 -10.62
C GLN A 54 -8.62 2.83 -10.30
N GLU A 55 -7.55 3.27 -9.63
CA GLU A 55 -6.44 2.40 -9.20
C GLU A 55 -6.91 1.26 -8.28
N VAL A 56 -7.92 1.49 -7.43
CA VAL A 56 -8.50 0.44 -6.56
C VAL A 56 -9.34 -0.54 -7.37
N GLU A 57 -10.14 -0.04 -8.33
CA GLU A 57 -10.87 -0.93 -9.23
C GLU A 57 -9.90 -1.81 -10.04
N GLU A 58 -8.79 -1.26 -10.56
CA GLU A 58 -7.76 -2.01 -11.28
C GLU A 58 -7.07 -3.05 -10.38
N LEU A 59 -6.80 -2.70 -9.11
CA LEU A 59 -6.22 -3.61 -8.12
C LEU A 59 -7.12 -4.83 -7.91
N TYR A 60 -8.43 -4.62 -7.65
CA TYR A 60 -9.37 -5.71 -7.41
C TYR A 60 -9.78 -6.46 -8.69
N GLN A 61 -9.67 -5.85 -9.86
CA GLN A 61 -9.80 -6.57 -11.14
C GLN A 61 -8.59 -7.47 -11.43
N TRP A 62 -7.42 -7.12 -10.92
CA TRP A 62 -6.24 -7.96 -11.01
C TRP A 62 -6.39 -9.19 -10.10
N HIS A 63 -6.61 -9.01 -8.79
CA HIS A 63 -6.89 -10.07 -7.82
C HIS A 63 -7.74 -9.55 -6.65
N ASP A 64 -8.57 -10.42 -6.06
CA ASP A 64 -9.40 -10.11 -4.89
C ASP A 64 -8.71 -10.52 -3.58
N GLY A 65 -7.46 -10.10 -3.41
CA GLY A 65 -6.74 -10.32 -2.15
C GLY A 65 -6.38 -11.78 -1.83
N PHE A 66 -6.10 -12.01 -0.55
CA PHE A 66 -5.87 -13.33 0.06
C PHE A 66 -6.97 -13.61 1.07
N ASP A 67 -7.26 -14.87 1.39
CA ASP A 67 -8.07 -15.20 2.56
C ASP A 67 -7.27 -14.89 3.84
N LEU A 68 -7.86 -14.12 4.80
CA LEU A 68 -7.19 -13.74 6.06
C LEU A 68 -6.82 -14.93 6.96
N ASP A 69 -7.44 -16.09 6.78
CA ASP A 69 -7.07 -17.33 7.47
C ASP A 69 -5.66 -17.81 7.12
N ASP A 70 -5.02 -17.17 6.14
CA ASP A 70 -3.72 -17.51 5.60
C ASP A 70 -2.68 -16.43 5.92
N TYR A 71 -2.41 -16.18 7.21
CA TYR A 71 -1.43 -15.19 7.70
C TYR A 71 0.00 -15.35 7.13
N ASP A 72 0.29 -16.44 6.45
CA ASP A 72 1.58 -16.69 5.79
C ASP A 72 1.64 -16.08 4.37
N CYS A 73 0.57 -15.43 3.87
CA CYS A 73 0.50 -14.84 2.53
C CYS A 73 0.66 -13.32 2.57
N GLN A 74 1.79 -12.87 2.10
CA GLN A 74 2.15 -11.45 2.02
C GLN A 74 2.34 -11.07 0.56
N LEU A 75 1.66 -10.02 0.11
CA LEU A 75 1.91 -9.47 -1.23
C LEU A 75 3.26 -8.76 -1.28
N PHE A 76 3.62 -8.03 -0.22
CA PHE A 76 4.92 -7.36 -0.05
C PHE A 76 5.21 -7.15 1.43
N HIS A 77 6.48 -7.20 1.81
CA HIS A 77 7.05 -6.82 3.10
C HIS A 77 6.05 -6.92 4.28
N TYR A 78 5.69 -8.14 4.67
CA TYR A 78 4.76 -8.50 5.74
C TYR A 78 3.28 -8.14 5.50
N HIS A 79 2.92 -7.31 4.53
CA HIS A 79 1.54 -6.88 4.33
C HIS A 79 0.75 -7.85 3.46
N THR A 80 -0.40 -8.24 3.99
CA THR A 80 -1.43 -9.04 3.32
C THR A 80 -2.37 -8.13 2.56
N PHE A 81 -2.69 -8.48 1.33
CA PHE A 81 -3.69 -7.79 0.52
C PHE A 81 -5.08 -8.30 0.91
N LEU A 82 -5.95 -7.39 1.38
CA LEU A 82 -7.32 -7.69 1.79
C LEU A 82 -8.21 -8.00 0.58
N THR A 83 -9.14 -8.94 0.73
CA THR A 83 -10.27 -9.05 -0.20
C THR A 83 -11.11 -7.76 -0.14
N LEU A 84 -11.89 -7.48 -1.18
CA LEU A 84 -12.75 -6.30 -1.17
C LEU A 84 -13.83 -6.38 -0.07
N ASP A 85 -14.32 -7.57 0.24
CA ASP A 85 -15.26 -7.76 1.35
C ASP A 85 -14.61 -7.42 2.68
N GLU A 86 -13.41 -7.95 2.97
CA GLU A 86 -12.67 -7.65 4.19
C GLU A 86 -12.29 -6.17 4.31
N ALA A 87 -11.91 -5.54 3.21
CA ALA A 87 -11.61 -4.12 3.17
C ALA A 87 -12.83 -3.26 3.54
N LEU A 88 -14.00 -3.60 3.00
CA LEU A 88 -15.25 -2.89 3.27
C LEU A 88 -15.80 -3.19 4.67
N GLU A 89 -15.66 -4.43 5.17
CA GLU A 89 -16.03 -4.84 6.52
C GLU A 89 -15.14 -4.12 7.55
N THR A 90 -13.83 -4.17 7.38
CA THR A 90 -12.87 -3.45 8.24
C THR A 90 -13.13 -1.94 8.22
N TRP A 91 -13.42 -1.36 7.05
CA TRP A 91 -13.81 0.06 6.96
C TRP A 91 -15.02 0.35 7.84
N LYS A 92 -16.04 -0.50 7.81
CA LYS A 92 -17.26 -0.34 8.60
C LYS A 92 -16.97 -0.44 10.11
N ASP A 93 -16.18 -1.43 10.54
CA ASP A 93 -15.79 -1.61 11.93
C ASP A 93 -15.02 -0.38 12.44
N PHE A 94 -14.13 0.17 11.64
CA PHE A 94 -13.40 1.41 11.95
C PHE A 94 -14.33 2.62 12.13
N GLN A 95 -15.44 2.70 11.35
CA GLN A 95 -16.43 3.76 11.53
C GLN A 95 -17.20 3.61 12.84
N ASP A 96 -17.60 2.39 13.19
CA ASP A 96 -18.36 2.10 14.41
C ASP A 96 -17.52 2.39 15.67
N ASP A 97 -16.22 2.12 15.63
CA ASP A 97 -15.28 2.37 16.73
C ASP A 97 -14.68 3.81 16.72
N GLY A 98 -14.87 4.56 15.65
CA GLY A 98 -14.26 5.89 15.47
C GLY A 98 -12.73 5.86 15.38
N PHE A 99 -12.17 4.74 14.92
CA PHE A 99 -10.73 4.47 14.93
C PHE A 99 -9.96 5.30 13.89
N ILE A 100 -10.54 5.47 12.68
CA ILE A 100 -9.89 6.24 11.60
C ILE A 100 -10.87 7.20 10.93
N GLN A 101 -10.32 8.07 10.04
CA GLN A 101 -11.14 8.99 9.24
C GLN A 101 -12.08 8.21 8.31
N LYS A 102 -13.30 8.75 8.11
CA LYS A 102 -14.38 8.06 7.38
C LYS A 102 -14.08 7.78 5.91
N ASP A 103 -13.19 8.56 5.32
CA ASP A 103 -12.80 8.50 3.92
C ASP A 103 -11.52 7.68 3.68
N LEU A 104 -11.10 6.83 4.63
CA LEU A 104 -9.97 5.93 4.49
C LEU A 104 -10.45 4.48 4.36
N LEU A 105 -10.16 3.86 3.19
CA LEU A 105 -10.44 2.45 2.91
C LEU A 105 -9.16 1.63 3.09
N PRO A 106 -9.11 0.64 4.02
CA PRO A 106 -7.95 -0.22 4.17
C PRO A 106 -7.79 -1.14 2.96
N LEU A 107 -6.56 -1.30 2.48
CA LEU A 107 -6.21 -2.17 1.35
C LEU A 107 -5.24 -3.28 1.74
N PHE A 108 -4.31 -2.98 2.65
CA PHE A 108 -3.27 -3.92 3.09
C PHE A 108 -3.12 -3.85 4.60
N THR A 109 -2.83 -5.00 5.22
CA THR A 109 -2.68 -5.09 6.68
C THR A 109 -1.51 -5.97 7.12
N PHE A 110 -0.95 -5.65 8.30
CA PHE A 110 0.01 -6.50 9.03
C PHE A 110 -0.05 -6.16 10.53
N GLU A 111 -0.43 -7.11 11.38
CA GLU A 111 -0.39 -7.00 12.85
C GLU A 111 -0.93 -5.67 13.43
N GLY A 112 -2.04 -5.16 12.87
CA GLY A 112 -2.65 -3.88 13.29
C GLY A 112 -2.10 -2.65 12.57
N GLU A 113 -1.15 -2.81 11.67
CA GLU A 113 -0.71 -1.79 10.71
C GLU A 113 -1.57 -1.85 9.45
N TRP A 114 -1.96 -0.69 8.91
CA TRP A 114 -2.83 -0.61 7.75
C TRP A 114 -2.30 0.38 6.72
N TYR A 115 -2.29 -0.01 5.45
CA TYR A 115 -2.24 0.94 4.36
C TYR A 115 -3.65 1.18 3.85
N CYS A 116 -4.15 2.41 4.05
CA CYS A 116 -5.47 2.84 3.65
C CYS A 116 -5.37 3.83 2.48
N ILE A 117 -6.30 3.75 1.54
CA ILE A 117 -6.43 4.76 0.47
C ILE A 117 -7.51 5.76 0.83
N GLN A 118 -7.23 7.04 0.62
CA GLN A 118 -8.23 8.08 0.76
C GLN A 118 -9.20 8.04 -0.42
N VAL A 119 -10.50 8.05 -0.10
CA VAL A 119 -11.59 7.95 -1.06
C VAL A 119 -12.50 9.19 -1.02
N GLU A 120 -13.15 9.51 -2.14
CA GLU A 120 -14.08 10.64 -2.24
C GLU A 120 -15.48 10.16 -2.69
N LYS A 121 -16.48 11.05 -2.56
CA LYS A 121 -17.83 10.76 -3.05
C LYS A 121 -17.92 10.73 -4.57
N THR A 122 -17.03 11.45 -5.24
CA THR A 122 -16.91 11.47 -6.69
C THR A 122 -15.79 10.56 -7.14
N LYS A 123 -15.95 9.91 -8.29
CA LYS A 123 -14.92 9.04 -8.84
C LYS A 123 -13.66 9.83 -9.16
N GLN A 124 -12.52 9.30 -8.73
CA GLN A 124 -11.17 9.85 -8.97
C GLN A 124 -10.27 8.78 -9.59
N GLU A 125 -9.15 9.18 -10.18
CA GLU A 125 -8.16 8.24 -10.73
C GLU A 125 -7.39 7.55 -9.61
N SER A 126 -6.96 8.32 -8.59
CA SER A 126 -6.16 7.85 -7.45
C SER A 126 -6.54 8.57 -6.16
N GLY A 127 -6.10 8.04 -5.02
CA GLY A 127 -6.20 8.66 -3.71
C GLY A 127 -4.88 8.56 -2.96
N GLN A 128 -4.66 9.44 -1.99
CA GLN A 128 -3.49 9.40 -1.14
C GLN A 128 -3.48 8.12 -0.30
N ILE A 129 -2.29 7.56 -0.07
CA ILE A 129 -2.13 6.40 0.81
C ILE A 129 -1.69 6.87 2.18
N TRP A 130 -2.45 6.46 3.18
CA TRP A 130 -2.22 6.67 4.59
C TRP A 130 -1.66 5.40 5.21
N PHE A 131 -0.68 5.55 6.10
CA PHE A 131 -0.28 4.51 7.02
C PHE A 131 -0.98 4.78 8.35
N VAL A 132 -1.72 3.80 8.82
CA VAL A 132 -2.53 3.86 10.05
C VAL A 132 -1.97 2.85 11.03
N TYR A 133 -1.49 3.34 12.17
CA TYR A 133 -1.00 2.57 13.31
C TYR A 133 -1.00 3.46 14.55
N HIS A 134 0.14 3.72 15.20
CA HIS A 134 0.24 4.65 16.34
C HIS A 134 0.32 6.11 15.91
N ASP A 135 0.92 6.36 14.76
CA ASP A 135 1.11 7.71 14.19
C ASP A 135 0.54 7.70 12.75
N ASP A 136 -0.70 8.14 12.61
CA ASP A 136 -1.37 8.17 11.32
C ASP A 136 -0.82 9.27 10.42
N GLY A 137 -0.63 8.97 9.14
CA GLY A 137 -0.19 9.98 8.19
C GLY A 137 -0.12 9.54 6.75
N ILE A 138 -0.11 10.54 5.85
CA ILE A 138 0.05 10.32 4.42
C ILE A 138 1.48 9.84 4.15
N VAL A 139 1.60 8.69 3.48
CA VAL A 139 2.89 8.08 3.15
C VAL A 139 3.19 8.02 1.66
N TYR A 140 2.16 8.11 0.79
CA TYR A 140 2.31 8.17 -0.66
C TYR A 140 1.20 8.99 -1.31
N ASP A 141 1.50 9.61 -2.47
CA ASP A 141 0.57 10.45 -3.22
C ASP A 141 -0.54 9.63 -3.93
N SER A 142 -0.32 8.32 -4.16
CA SER A 142 -1.24 7.41 -4.85
C SER A 142 -0.87 5.95 -4.58
N LEU A 143 -1.79 5.03 -4.86
CA LEU A 143 -1.53 3.59 -4.82
C LEU A 143 -0.40 3.20 -5.77
N LYS A 144 -0.40 3.74 -6.98
CA LYS A 144 0.65 3.49 -7.97
C LYS A 144 2.02 3.98 -7.49
N ALA A 145 2.09 5.14 -6.82
CA ALA A 145 3.34 5.65 -6.25
C ALA A 145 3.87 4.73 -5.13
N MET A 146 2.98 4.21 -4.27
CA MET A 146 3.32 3.22 -3.25
C MET A 146 3.90 1.95 -3.88
N LEU A 147 3.20 1.38 -4.87
CA LEU A 147 3.63 0.15 -5.52
C LEU A 147 4.95 0.31 -6.28
N PHE A 148 5.19 1.45 -6.92
CA PHE A 148 6.51 1.77 -7.50
C PHE A 148 7.61 1.82 -6.45
N SER A 149 7.35 2.43 -5.29
CA SER A 149 8.31 2.47 -4.18
C SER A 149 8.66 1.06 -3.70
N ILE A 150 7.65 0.20 -3.55
CA ILE A 150 7.83 -1.20 -3.14
C ILE A 150 8.63 -1.96 -4.20
N LEU A 151 8.28 -1.84 -5.48
CA LEU A 151 9.01 -2.48 -6.58
C LEU A 151 10.48 -2.04 -6.60
N GLU A 152 10.76 -0.72 -6.49
CA GLU A 152 12.14 -0.23 -6.45
C GLU A 152 12.89 -0.78 -5.24
N CYS A 153 12.25 -0.94 -4.07
CA CYS A 153 12.88 -1.57 -2.90
C CYS A 153 13.35 -3.00 -3.21
N TYR A 154 12.58 -3.79 -3.97
CA TYR A 154 13.03 -5.11 -4.43
C TYR A 154 14.16 -5.00 -5.47
N GLU A 155 14.02 -4.12 -6.46
CA GLU A 155 14.99 -3.96 -7.55
C GLU A 155 16.39 -3.50 -7.06
N VAL A 156 16.45 -2.67 -6.00
CA VAL A 156 17.73 -2.20 -5.42
C VAL A 156 18.22 -3.09 -4.27
N GLY A 157 17.51 -4.19 -3.95
CA GLY A 157 17.85 -5.09 -2.85
C GLY A 157 17.67 -4.47 -1.47
N ALA A 158 16.79 -3.47 -1.33
CA ALA A 158 16.35 -2.95 -0.04
C ALA A 158 15.39 -3.94 0.66
N TYR A 159 14.62 -4.67 -0.12
CA TYR A 159 13.83 -5.83 0.29
C TYR A 159 14.43 -7.09 -0.35
N GLN A 160 14.82 -8.06 0.46
CA GLN A 160 15.37 -9.33 0.02
C GLN A 160 14.52 -10.47 0.57
N PRO A 161 13.63 -11.06 -0.24
CA PRO A 161 12.85 -12.21 0.18
C PRO A 161 13.76 -13.41 0.37
N ILE A 162 13.64 -14.08 1.52
CA ILE A 162 14.41 -15.29 1.86
C ILE A 162 13.46 -16.40 2.27
N LEU A 163 13.76 -17.63 1.86
CA LEU A 163 13.04 -18.83 2.31
C LEU A 163 13.78 -19.46 3.51
N LYS A 164 13.12 -19.48 4.67
CA LYS A 164 13.69 -20.07 5.89
C LYS A 164 12.62 -20.93 6.57
N ASN A 165 12.95 -22.20 6.84
CA ASN A 165 12.06 -23.17 7.47
C ASN A 165 10.68 -23.30 6.74
N GLY A 166 10.68 -23.21 5.41
CA GLY A 166 9.46 -23.30 4.60
C GLY A 166 8.56 -22.05 4.63
N ARG A 167 9.03 -20.94 5.21
CA ARG A 167 8.33 -19.63 5.22
C ARG A 167 9.16 -18.58 4.51
N VAL A 168 8.49 -17.68 3.81
CA VAL A 168 9.12 -16.54 3.17
C VAL A 168 9.21 -15.40 4.18
N TYR A 169 10.40 -14.88 4.37
CA TYR A 169 10.69 -13.67 5.16
C TYR A 169 11.28 -12.62 4.24
N THR A 170 11.18 -11.35 4.63
CA THR A 170 11.83 -10.26 3.91
C THR A 170 12.92 -9.65 4.80
N GLU A 171 14.19 -9.80 4.43
CA GLU A 171 15.25 -8.99 5.02
C GLU A 171 15.17 -7.56 4.50
N VAL A 172 15.37 -6.58 5.39
CA VAL A 172 15.14 -5.16 5.12
C VAL A 172 16.38 -4.34 5.39
N ASP A 173 16.90 -3.69 4.35
CA ASP A 173 17.89 -2.62 4.46
C ASP A 173 17.13 -1.28 4.67
N ARG A 174 17.02 -0.87 5.94
CA ARG A 174 16.21 0.30 6.35
C ARG A 174 16.71 1.61 5.73
N GLU A 175 18.01 1.76 5.51
CA GLU A 175 18.60 2.96 4.92
C GLU A 175 18.17 3.10 3.46
N LYS A 176 18.34 2.03 2.67
CA LYS A 176 17.87 2.01 1.28
C LYS A 176 16.36 2.18 1.15
N VAL A 177 15.57 1.55 2.05
CA VAL A 177 14.11 1.75 2.06
C VAL A 177 13.76 3.21 2.28
N ALA A 178 14.42 3.90 3.22
CA ALA A 178 14.19 5.32 3.47
C ALA A 178 14.53 6.18 2.24
N GLU A 179 15.66 5.91 1.57
CA GLU A 179 16.05 6.60 0.34
C GLU A 179 15.03 6.41 -0.80
N VAL A 180 14.55 5.17 -0.99
CA VAL A 180 13.54 4.87 -2.01
C VAL A 180 12.22 5.56 -1.67
N LYS A 181 11.73 5.45 -0.44
CA LYS A 181 10.46 6.06 -0.02
C LYS A 181 10.44 7.58 -0.22
N LEU A 182 11.56 8.27 0.01
CA LEU A 182 11.66 9.72 -0.22
C LEU A 182 11.43 10.13 -1.68
N LYS A 183 11.72 9.28 -2.65
CA LYS A 183 11.49 9.57 -4.08
C LYS A 183 10.01 9.60 -4.47
N TYR A 184 9.18 8.85 -3.74
CA TYR A 184 7.77 8.62 -4.05
C TYR A 184 6.80 9.35 -3.10
N ASN A 185 7.30 9.91 -2.00
CA ASN A 185 6.49 10.67 -1.04
C ASN A 185 6.87 12.14 -1.04
N ARG A 186 6.16 12.94 -1.84
CA ARG A 186 6.41 14.39 -1.96
C ARG A 186 6.06 15.16 -0.69
N VAL A 187 5.04 14.75 0.04
CA VAL A 187 4.60 15.40 1.28
C VAL A 187 5.70 15.29 2.34
N ARG A 188 6.24 14.09 2.52
CA ARG A 188 7.34 13.85 3.48
C ARG A 188 8.62 14.60 3.07
N GLN A 189 8.90 14.68 1.76
CA GLN A 189 10.04 15.43 1.23
C GLN A 189 9.90 16.94 1.49
N GLN A 190 8.69 17.50 1.34
CA GLN A 190 8.42 18.91 1.66
C GLN A 190 8.57 19.19 3.16
N THR A 191 8.11 18.30 4.02
CA THR A 191 8.22 18.40 5.47
C THR A 191 9.69 18.35 5.89
N LEU A 192 10.49 17.41 5.38
CA LEU A 192 11.93 17.32 5.64
C LEU A 192 12.68 18.59 5.18
N ASN A 193 12.39 19.07 3.98
CA ASN A 193 12.98 20.31 3.46
C ASN A 193 12.60 21.55 4.29
N GLN A 194 11.42 21.56 4.92
CA GLN A 194 11.03 22.63 5.87
C GLN A 194 11.78 22.50 7.19
N TYR A 195 11.98 21.29 7.72
CA TYR A 195 12.79 21.06 8.91
C TYR A 195 14.26 21.41 8.67
N GLU A 196 14.85 20.97 7.57
CA GLU A 196 16.24 21.31 7.22
C GLU A 196 16.45 22.82 7.06
N LYS A 197 15.49 23.54 6.45
CA LYS A 197 15.55 25.01 6.36
C LYS A 197 15.45 25.71 7.73
N HIS A 198 14.70 25.16 8.68
CA HIS A 198 14.59 25.71 10.04
C HIS A 198 15.86 25.44 10.86
N PHE A 199 16.51 24.29 10.69
CA PHE A 199 17.73 23.95 11.41
C PHE A 199 19.02 24.52 10.78
N SER A 200 19.02 24.86 9.51
CA SER A 200 20.18 25.49 8.85
C SER A 200 20.28 27.00 9.05
N GLY A 201 19.28 27.64 9.68
CA GLY A 201 19.18 29.08 9.83
C GLY A 201 19.74 29.67 11.14
N ASP A 202 19.88 28.91 12.24
CA ASP A 202 20.05 29.48 13.57
C ASP A 202 21.23 28.97 14.43
N PHE A 203 22.27 28.33 13.86
CA PHE A 203 23.38 27.81 14.67
C PHE A 203 24.77 28.38 14.38
N TYR A 204 24.89 29.47 13.62
CA TYR A 204 26.17 30.20 13.52
C TYR A 204 25.92 31.72 13.51
N ASP A 205 25.68 32.28 14.66
CA ASP A 205 26.10 33.64 15.00
C ASP A 205 25.81 33.93 16.51
N HIS A 206 26.74 33.57 17.36
CA HIS A 206 27.01 34.34 18.56
C HIS A 206 28.53 34.31 18.87
N PRO A 207 29.15 35.48 19.14
CA PRO A 207 30.58 35.65 19.31
C PRO A 207 31.13 35.05 20.59
#